data_66e9fcb243c138e8231488b37ea8ff20
#
_entry.id   66e9fcb243c138e8231488b37ea8ff20
#
_cell.length_a   1.000
_cell.length_b   1.000
_cell.length_c   1.000
_cell.angle_alpha   90.00
_cell.angle_beta   90.00
_cell.angle_gamma   90.00
#
_symmetry.space_group_name_H-M   'P 1'
#
loop_
_entity.id
_entity.type
_entity.pdbx_description
1 polymer ?
#
loop_
_entity_poly.entity_id
_entity_poly.type
_entity_poly.pdbx_seq_one_letter_code
_entity_poly.pdbx_strand_id
1 'polypeptide(L)'
;MSKRVVIVGAGIIGLCCAHYLRREGHDVLVVDADKESRNGTSFGNAGMIVPSHFVPLAAPGVIEQGLRWMRDPMSPFYVKARFAPQFLRWGYSFWRASSQSRAERAAPLLLALNLASRDEYLRLASLIPGGFGLEGNGLLMLCATEHGLAEEAVVAVRARALGLDAAVLGREELSALEPDTALNVVGAVHYRSDAHLDPGLFMQRLQRSLADDGVEFRWDTRIDALESRNGELTGVRSGS
;
A
#
# COMPACT_ATOMS: atom_id res chain seq x y z
N MET A 1 -18.54 22.67 -12.00
CA MET A 1 -19.01 23.46 -10.84
C MET A 1 -18.17 23.10 -9.63
N SER A 2 -17.59 24.08 -8.95
CA SER A 2 -16.89 23.85 -7.68
C SER A 2 -17.86 23.34 -6.62
N LYS A 3 -17.42 22.38 -5.82
CA LYS A 3 -18.16 21.86 -4.65
C LYS A 3 -17.32 22.05 -3.40
N ARG A 4 -17.95 22.19 -2.27
CA ARG A 4 -17.28 22.06 -0.99
C ARG A 4 -17.23 20.58 -0.59
N VAL A 5 -16.03 20.04 -0.38
CA VAL A 5 -15.80 18.63 -0.06
C VAL A 5 -15.13 18.53 1.32
N VAL A 6 -15.71 17.70 2.19
CA VAL A 6 -15.12 17.39 3.49
C VAL A 6 -14.52 15.99 3.43
N ILE A 7 -13.24 15.88 3.72
CA ILE A 7 -12.50 14.61 3.82
C ILE A 7 -12.27 14.30 5.29
N VAL A 8 -12.74 13.13 5.73
CA VAL A 8 -12.56 12.66 7.10
C VAL A 8 -11.37 11.70 7.14
N GLY A 9 -10.31 12.13 7.81
CA GLY A 9 -9.04 11.42 7.94
C GLY A 9 -7.93 12.02 7.07
N ALA A 10 -6.86 12.48 7.71
CA ALA A 10 -5.67 13.05 7.08
C ALA A 10 -4.54 12.02 6.93
N GLY A 11 -4.87 10.72 6.77
CA GLY A 11 -3.95 9.69 6.31
C GLY A 11 -3.63 9.86 4.83
N ILE A 12 -2.76 8.97 4.29
CA ILE A 12 -2.31 9.06 2.89
C ILE A 12 -3.46 9.09 1.89
N ILE A 13 -4.50 8.29 2.11
CA ILE A 13 -5.67 8.25 1.22
C ILE A 13 -6.39 9.60 1.22
N GLY A 14 -6.64 10.16 2.42
CA GLY A 14 -7.32 11.46 2.54
C GLY A 14 -6.51 12.60 1.90
N LEU A 15 -5.21 12.65 2.13
CA LEU A 15 -4.35 13.67 1.52
C LEU A 15 -4.27 13.54 -0.01
N CYS A 16 -4.16 12.32 -0.53
CA CYS A 16 -4.21 12.11 -1.98
C CYS A 16 -5.57 12.52 -2.57
N CYS A 17 -6.69 12.16 -1.93
CA CYS A 17 -8.01 12.63 -2.36
C CYS A 17 -8.10 14.17 -2.35
N ALA A 18 -7.58 14.82 -1.30
CA ALA A 18 -7.53 16.28 -1.22
C ALA A 18 -6.74 16.88 -2.38
N HIS A 19 -5.60 16.28 -2.73
CA HIS A 19 -4.76 16.76 -3.84
C HIS A 19 -5.52 16.76 -5.17
N TYR A 20 -6.15 15.64 -5.52
CA TYR A 20 -6.87 15.56 -6.81
C TYR A 20 -8.11 16.43 -6.85
N LEU A 21 -8.91 16.45 -5.75
CA LEU A 21 -10.11 17.29 -5.69
C LEU A 21 -9.77 18.77 -5.74
N ARG A 22 -8.69 19.20 -5.09
CA ARG A 22 -8.24 20.59 -5.16
C ARG A 22 -7.81 20.97 -6.56
N ARG A 23 -7.10 20.10 -7.26
CA ARG A 23 -6.71 20.31 -8.68
C ARG A 23 -7.89 20.36 -9.64
N GLU A 24 -8.99 19.68 -9.30
CA GLU A 24 -10.26 19.77 -10.03
C GLU A 24 -11.05 21.07 -9.72
N GLY A 25 -10.51 21.92 -8.85
CA GLY A 25 -11.09 23.23 -8.51
C GLY A 25 -12.15 23.15 -7.42
N HIS A 26 -12.15 22.10 -6.61
CA HIS A 26 -13.06 21.99 -5.46
C HIS A 26 -12.51 22.73 -4.24
N ASP A 27 -13.43 23.17 -3.36
CA ASP A 27 -13.10 23.70 -2.03
C ASP A 27 -13.00 22.53 -1.06
N VAL A 28 -11.81 22.28 -0.50
CA VAL A 28 -11.51 21.06 0.26
C VAL A 28 -11.18 21.39 1.71
N LEU A 29 -11.89 20.71 2.63
CA LEU A 29 -11.60 20.68 4.04
C LEU A 29 -11.23 19.26 4.46
N VAL A 30 -10.04 19.08 5.05
CA VAL A 30 -9.61 17.82 5.65
C VAL A 30 -9.77 17.90 7.17
N VAL A 31 -10.45 16.92 7.76
CA VAL A 31 -10.71 16.84 9.21
C VAL A 31 -10.07 15.57 9.75
N ASP A 32 -9.32 15.67 10.85
CA ASP A 32 -8.75 14.51 11.53
C ASP A 32 -9.01 14.54 13.03
N ALA A 33 -9.27 13.38 13.63
CA ALA A 33 -9.47 13.21 15.05
C ALA A 33 -8.16 13.39 15.85
N ASP A 34 -7.02 13.20 15.20
CA ASP A 34 -5.70 13.33 15.81
C ASP A 34 -5.14 14.74 15.61
N LYS A 35 -4.07 15.03 16.34
CA LYS A 35 -3.29 16.26 16.20
C LYS A 35 -2.54 16.30 14.87
N GLU A 36 -2.09 17.48 14.48
CA GLU A 36 -1.24 17.64 13.31
C GLU A 36 0.03 16.77 13.37
N SER A 37 0.62 16.62 14.55
CA SER A 37 1.80 15.79 14.82
C SER A 37 1.51 14.29 14.94
N ARG A 38 0.44 13.81 14.31
CA ARG A 38 0.03 12.41 14.30
C ARG A 38 1.11 11.48 13.74
N ASN A 39 1.09 10.23 14.19
CA ASN A 39 2.02 9.18 13.76
C ASN A 39 1.30 7.89 13.36
N GLY A 40 0.15 8.01 12.70
CA GLY A 40 -0.64 6.87 12.23
C GLY A 40 0.10 6.00 11.20
N THR A 41 -0.52 4.91 10.77
CA THR A 41 0.06 3.90 9.86
C THR A 41 0.67 4.49 8.59
N SER A 42 0.15 5.61 8.08
CA SER A 42 0.69 6.28 6.90
C SER A 42 2.10 6.87 7.10
N PHE A 43 2.51 7.12 8.34
CA PHE A 43 3.87 7.57 8.68
C PHE A 43 4.81 6.41 9.01
N GLY A 44 4.29 5.32 9.60
CA GLY A 44 5.05 4.19 10.12
C GLY A 44 4.95 2.95 9.25
N ASN A 45 5.07 3.07 7.93
CA ASN A 45 5.13 1.94 7.01
C ASN A 45 6.50 1.85 6.32
N ALA A 46 6.72 0.81 5.53
CA ALA A 46 8.00 0.57 4.87
C ALA A 46 8.26 1.47 3.63
N GLY A 47 7.30 2.28 3.21
CA GLY A 47 7.43 3.15 2.06
C GLY A 47 7.59 2.44 0.71
N MET A 48 7.24 1.17 0.64
CA MET A 48 7.43 0.34 -0.56
C MET A 48 6.31 0.61 -1.58
N ILE A 49 6.71 0.79 -2.83
CA ILE A 49 5.85 0.91 -4.00
C ILE A 49 6.17 -0.29 -4.89
N VAL A 50 5.34 -1.33 -4.80
CA VAL A 50 5.69 -2.68 -5.26
C VAL A 50 4.72 -3.25 -6.31
N PRO A 51 4.81 -2.85 -7.58
CA PRO A 51 4.09 -3.50 -8.67
C PRO A 51 4.28 -5.02 -8.72
N SER A 52 5.40 -5.52 -8.22
CA SER A 52 5.70 -6.96 -8.13
C SER A 52 4.72 -7.73 -7.23
N HIS A 53 4.03 -7.05 -6.31
CA HIS A 53 3.05 -7.67 -5.42
C HIS A 53 1.66 -7.77 -6.07
N PHE A 54 1.57 -8.38 -7.23
CA PHE A 54 0.33 -8.59 -8.00
C PHE A 54 -0.45 -9.84 -7.61
N VAL A 55 0.12 -10.72 -6.77
CA VAL A 55 -0.57 -11.91 -6.28
C VAL A 55 -1.53 -11.50 -5.16
N PRO A 56 -2.84 -11.79 -5.27
CA PRO A 56 -3.78 -11.43 -4.23
C PRO A 56 -3.51 -12.19 -2.93
N LEU A 57 -3.82 -11.59 -1.78
CA LEU A 57 -3.67 -12.24 -0.47
C LEU A 57 -4.47 -13.55 -0.40
N ALA A 58 -5.66 -13.59 -0.99
CA ALA A 58 -6.46 -14.80 -1.11
C ALA A 58 -5.99 -15.65 -2.30
N ALA A 59 -4.82 -16.27 -2.19
CA ALA A 59 -4.23 -17.18 -3.17
C ALA A 59 -4.35 -18.64 -2.73
N PRO A 60 -4.21 -19.61 -3.66
CA PRO A 60 -4.16 -21.04 -3.31
C PRO A 60 -3.03 -21.34 -2.31
N GLY A 61 -3.30 -22.22 -1.34
CA GLY A 61 -2.32 -22.62 -0.32
C GLY A 61 -2.18 -21.65 0.86
N VAL A 62 -2.68 -20.42 0.75
CA VAL A 62 -2.50 -19.39 1.79
C VAL A 62 -3.18 -19.76 3.11
N ILE A 63 -4.29 -20.50 3.06
CA ILE A 63 -4.99 -20.93 4.29
C ILE A 63 -4.18 -21.99 5.03
N GLU A 64 -3.65 -22.99 4.32
CA GLU A 64 -2.81 -24.04 4.90
C GLU A 64 -1.50 -23.44 5.45
N GLN A 65 -0.90 -22.52 4.73
CA GLN A 65 0.28 -21.78 5.16
C GLN A 65 -0.03 -20.93 6.40
N GLY A 66 -1.15 -20.20 6.41
CA GLY A 66 -1.60 -19.41 7.55
C GLY A 66 -1.84 -20.25 8.80
N LEU A 67 -2.46 -21.42 8.65
CA LEU A 67 -2.68 -22.38 9.75
C LEU A 67 -1.35 -22.95 10.29
N ARG A 68 -0.35 -23.16 9.44
CA ARG A 68 1.01 -23.56 9.87
C ARG A 68 1.68 -22.41 10.64
N TRP A 69 1.64 -21.19 10.11
CA TRP A 69 2.22 -20.02 10.75
C TRP A 69 1.60 -19.67 12.10
N MET A 70 0.30 -19.87 12.28
CA MET A 70 -0.36 -19.67 13.58
C MET A 70 0.13 -20.62 14.69
N ARG A 71 0.81 -21.72 14.33
CA ARG A 71 1.43 -22.65 15.28
C ARG A 71 2.86 -22.27 15.64
N ASP A 72 3.47 -21.36 14.89
CA ASP A 72 4.81 -20.86 15.12
C ASP A 72 4.75 -19.56 15.96
N PRO A 73 5.28 -19.57 17.21
CA PRO A 73 5.29 -18.38 18.06
C PRO A 73 6.09 -17.21 17.49
N MET A 74 7.01 -17.47 16.56
CA MET A 74 7.83 -16.44 15.90
C MET A 74 7.17 -15.87 14.65
N SER A 75 6.05 -16.43 14.22
CA SER A 75 5.36 -15.95 13.03
C SER A 75 4.68 -14.61 13.28
N PRO A 76 4.84 -13.63 12.38
CA PRO A 76 4.12 -12.36 12.44
C PRO A 76 2.63 -12.51 12.08
N PHE A 77 2.23 -13.67 11.57
CA PHE A 77 0.86 -13.93 11.14
C PHE A 77 0.05 -14.57 12.26
N TYR A 78 -0.93 -13.83 12.76
CA TYR A 78 -1.85 -14.32 13.77
C TYR A 78 -3.28 -13.86 13.50
N VAL A 79 -4.20 -14.81 13.42
CA VAL A 79 -5.63 -14.54 13.32
C VAL A 79 -6.31 -15.02 14.62
N LYS A 80 -6.79 -14.07 15.43
CA LYS A 80 -7.56 -14.41 16.62
C LYS A 80 -8.92 -14.96 16.21
N ALA A 81 -9.10 -16.28 16.35
CA ALA A 81 -10.37 -16.93 16.07
C ALA A 81 -11.47 -16.38 17.01
N ARG A 82 -12.62 -16.03 16.45
CA ARG A 82 -13.78 -15.53 17.18
C ARG A 82 -15.00 -16.30 16.72
N PHE A 83 -15.79 -16.79 17.67
CA PHE A 83 -17.11 -17.40 17.39
C PHE A 83 -18.15 -16.31 17.14
N ALA A 84 -17.93 -15.52 16.07
CA ALA A 84 -18.86 -14.46 15.65
C ALA A 84 -19.33 -14.75 14.22
N PRO A 85 -20.63 -14.61 13.90
CA PRO A 85 -21.17 -14.87 12.57
C PRO A 85 -20.43 -14.11 11.46
N GLN A 86 -20.00 -12.87 11.74
CA GLN A 86 -19.25 -12.03 10.82
C GLN A 86 -17.88 -12.64 10.50
N PHE A 87 -17.19 -13.21 11.50
CA PHE A 87 -15.89 -13.86 11.32
C PHE A 87 -16.02 -15.12 10.49
N LEU A 88 -17.04 -15.96 10.75
CA LEU A 88 -17.31 -17.16 9.96
C LEU A 88 -17.66 -16.82 8.51
N ARG A 89 -18.49 -15.80 8.29
CA ARG A 89 -18.82 -15.30 6.94
C ARG A 89 -17.58 -14.78 6.21
N TRP A 90 -16.72 -14.02 6.90
CA TRP A 90 -15.45 -13.56 6.34
C TRP A 90 -14.56 -14.74 5.96
N GLY A 91 -14.36 -15.71 6.85
CA GLY A 91 -13.54 -16.89 6.61
C GLY A 91 -14.03 -17.72 5.42
N TYR A 92 -15.33 -17.93 5.31
CA TYR A 92 -15.93 -18.60 4.14
C TYR A 92 -15.70 -17.80 2.84
N SER A 93 -15.87 -16.50 2.88
CA SER A 93 -15.65 -15.63 1.71
C SER A 93 -14.17 -15.63 1.30
N PHE A 94 -13.25 -15.60 2.26
CA PHE A 94 -11.82 -15.69 2.03
C PHE A 94 -11.43 -17.04 1.41
N TRP A 95 -11.93 -18.14 1.97
CA TRP A 95 -11.74 -19.49 1.40
C TRP A 95 -12.23 -19.58 -0.04
N ARG A 96 -13.45 -19.10 -0.31
CA ARG A 96 -13.98 -19.06 -1.68
C ARG A 96 -13.13 -18.20 -2.62
N ALA A 97 -12.52 -17.15 -2.12
CA ALA A 97 -11.65 -16.27 -2.90
C ALA A 97 -10.29 -16.91 -3.21
N SER A 98 -9.81 -17.82 -2.36
CA SER A 98 -8.49 -18.46 -2.47
C SER A 98 -8.43 -19.57 -3.54
N SER A 99 -9.02 -19.33 -4.70
CA SER A 99 -8.98 -20.26 -5.83
C SER A 99 -8.03 -19.80 -6.93
N GLN A 100 -7.36 -20.74 -7.60
CA GLN A 100 -6.41 -20.48 -8.68
C GLN A 100 -7.00 -19.55 -9.75
N SER A 101 -8.19 -19.87 -10.24
CA SER A 101 -8.83 -19.09 -11.30
C SER A 101 -9.17 -17.64 -10.90
N ARG A 102 -9.43 -17.39 -9.61
CA ARG A 102 -9.64 -16.02 -9.10
C ARG A 102 -8.33 -15.28 -8.95
N ALA A 103 -7.29 -15.92 -8.43
CA ALA A 103 -5.96 -15.34 -8.33
C ALA A 103 -5.40 -14.97 -9.71
N GLU A 104 -5.58 -15.83 -10.72
CA GLU A 104 -5.15 -15.55 -12.08
C GLU A 104 -5.90 -14.38 -12.73
N ARG A 105 -7.20 -14.26 -12.49
CA ARG A 105 -7.98 -13.11 -12.98
C ARG A 105 -7.68 -11.82 -12.24
N ALA A 106 -7.34 -11.88 -10.96
CA ALA A 106 -7.05 -10.71 -10.15
C ALA A 106 -5.64 -10.14 -10.42
N ALA A 107 -4.67 -11.00 -10.73
CA ALA A 107 -3.28 -10.60 -10.89
C ALA A 107 -3.05 -9.46 -11.91
N PRO A 108 -3.58 -9.51 -13.16
CA PRO A 108 -3.39 -8.41 -14.11
C PRO A 108 -4.08 -7.11 -13.66
N LEU A 109 -5.21 -7.19 -12.95
CA LEU A 109 -5.91 -6.01 -12.44
C LEU A 109 -5.13 -5.35 -11.29
N LEU A 110 -4.60 -6.15 -10.37
CA LEU A 110 -3.74 -5.67 -9.28
C LEU A 110 -2.47 -5.05 -9.82
N LEU A 111 -1.83 -5.71 -10.80
CA LEU A 111 -0.65 -5.16 -11.46
C LEU A 111 -0.94 -3.80 -12.11
N ALA A 112 -2.01 -3.69 -12.88
CA ALA A 112 -2.40 -2.44 -13.53
C ALA A 112 -2.64 -1.32 -12.51
N LEU A 113 -3.31 -1.62 -11.38
CA LEU A 113 -3.52 -0.67 -10.29
C LEU A 113 -2.21 -0.25 -9.62
N ASN A 114 -1.31 -1.21 -9.35
CA ASN A 114 -0.02 -0.94 -8.70
C ASN A 114 0.91 -0.12 -9.62
N LEU A 115 0.93 -0.41 -10.93
CA LEU A 115 1.66 0.40 -11.90
C LEU A 115 1.11 1.83 -12.00
N ALA A 116 -0.20 1.99 -12.09
CA ALA A 116 -0.82 3.31 -12.07
C ALA A 116 -0.50 4.07 -10.78
N SER A 117 -0.51 3.40 -9.62
CA SER A 117 -0.11 3.98 -8.34
C SER A 117 1.35 4.43 -8.36
N ARG A 118 2.28 3.60 -8.86
CA ARG A 118 3.69 3.98 -9.00
C ARG A 118 3.86 5.22 -9.88
N ASP A 119 3.20 5.26 -11.01
CA ASP A 119 3.29 6.37 -11.96
C ASP A 119 2.76 7.67 -11.33
N GLU A 120 1.72 7.59 -10.48
CA GLU A 120 1.24 8.73 -9.70
C GLU A 120 2.25 9.20 -8.64
N TYR A 121 2.97 8.30 -7.96
CA TYR A 121 4.08 8.69 -7.07
C TYR A 121 5.21 9.40 -7.82
N LEU A 122 5.60 8.91 -9.00
CA LEU A 122 6.59 9.56 -9.86
C LEU A 122 6.13 10.97 -10.24
N ARG A 123 4.85 11.13 -10.60
CA ARG A 123 4.26 12.42 -10.92
C ARG A 123 4.24 13.36 -9.71
N LEU A 124 3.83 12.88 -8.55
CA LEU A 124 3.82 13.66 -7.31
C LEU A 124 5.22 14.10 -6.90
N ALA A 125 6.24 13.26 -7.09
CA ALA A 125 7.63 13.61 -6.80
C ALA A 125 8.13 14.78 -7.64
N SER A 126 7.63 14.94 -8.86
CA SER A 126 7.95 16.09 -9.72
C SER A 126 7.19 17.36 -9.37
N LEU A 127 6.05 17.25 -8.69
CA LEU A 127 5.16 18.37 -8.34
C LEU A 127 5.41 18.92 -6.94
N ILE A 128 5.77 18.05 -5.99
CA ILE A 128 5.96 18.44 -4.59
C ILE A 128 7.38 19.00 -4.40
N PRO A 129 7.55 20.27 -4.01
CA PRO A 129 8.86 20.89 -3.83
C PRO A 129 9.76 20.12 -2.86
N GLY A 130 11.01 19.87 -3.29
CA GLY A 130 12.02 19.16 -2.52
C GLY A 130 11.86 17.62 -2.47
N GLY A 131 10.87 17.08 -3.18
CA GLY A 131 10.66 15.63 -3.26
C GLY A 131 10.33 14.97 -1.92
N PHE A 132 10.35 13.66 -1.85
CA PHE A 132 10.06 12.88 -0.64
C PHE A 132 10.84 11.56 -0.57
N GLY A 133 12.08 11.56 -1.08
CA GLY A 133 12.95 10.37 -1.02
C GLY A 133 12.45 9.21 -1.89
N LEU A 134 11.78 9.51 -3.01
CA LEU A 134 11.35 8.48 -3.96
C LEU A 134 12.56 7.99 -4.77
N GLU A 135 12.84 6.70 -4.67
CA GLU A 135 13.92 6.02 -5.39
C GLU A 135 13.38 4.81 -6.14
N GLY A 136 13.75 4.69 -7.42
CA GLY A 136 13.31 3.63 -8.34
C GLY A 136 14.36 2.56 -8.57
N ASN A 137 15.07 2.13 -7.51
CA ASN A 137 16.17 1.15 -7.61
C ASN A 137 15.69 -0.31 -7.68
N GLY A 138 14.38 -0.54 -7.65
CA GLY A 138 13.77 -1.85 -7.62
C GLY A 138 13.65 -2.42 -6.21
N LEU A 139 13.26 -3.70 -6.15
CA LEU A 139 13.15 -4.49 -4.94
C LEU A 139 13.90 -5.80 -5.09
N LEU A 140 14.71 -6.17 -4.11
CA LEU A 140 15.35 -7.46 -4.00
C LEU A 140 14.59 -8.38 -3.03
N MET A 141 13.98 -9.44 -3.54
CA MET A 141 13.42 -10.52 -2.72
C MET A 141 14.53 -11.50 -2.39
N LEU A 142 15.16 -11.31 -1.23
CA LEU A 142 16.29 -12.12 -0.75
C LEU A 142 15.82 -13.50 -0.28
N CYS A 143 16.47 -14.55 -0.78
CA CYS A 143 16.13 -15.94 -0.47
C CYS A 143 17.24 -16.61 0.34
N ALA A 144 16.92 -17.02 1.57
CA ALA A 144 17.89 -17.70 2.45
C ALA A 144 18.08 -19.18 2.11
N THR A 145 17.16 -19.80 1.33
CA THR A 145 17.17 -21.22 0.97
C THR A 145 16.95 -21.43 -0.51
N GLU A 146 17.49 -22.50 -1.08
CA GLU A 146 17.26 -22.89 -2.49
C GLU A 146 15.77 -23.12 -2.77
N HIS A 147 15.04 -23.69 -1.82
CA HIS A 147 13.60 -23.87 -1.94
C HIS A 147 12.87 -22.52 -2.09
N GLY A 148 13.17 -21.55 -1.23
CA GLY A 148 12.59 -20.21 -1.30
C GLY A 148 12.94 -19.50 -2.60
N LEU A 149 14.18 -19.65 -3.09
CA LEU A 149 14.58 -19.08 -4.38
C LEU A 149 13.83 -19.72 -5.55
N ALA A 150 13.62 -21.03 -5.53
CA ALA A 150 12.83 -21.73 -6.55
C ALA A 150 11.37 -21.30 -6.54
N GLU A 151 10.75 -21.12 -5.38
CA GLU A 151 9.37 -20.60 -5.26
C GLU A 151 9.27 -19.17 -5.82
N GLU A 152 10.19 -18.28 -5.43
CA GLU A 152 10.20 -16.90 -5.89
C GLU A 152 10.52 -16.79 -7.39
N ALA A 153 11.36 -17.69 -7.94
CA ALA A 153 11.62 -17.77 -9.37
C ALA A 153 10.34 -18.08 -10.19
N VAL A 154 9.44 -18.90 -9.64
CA VAL A 154 8.12 -19.14 -10.28
C VAL A 154 7.28 -17.85 -10.31
N VAL A 155 7.31 -17.05 -9.24
CA VAL A 155 6.64 -15.75 -9.22
C VAL A 155 7.27 -14.80 -10.24
N ALA A 156 8.61 -14.79 -10.36
CA ALA A 156 9.33 -13.99 -11.36
C ALA A 156 8.96 -14.37 -12.81
N VAL A 157 8.76 -15.66 -13.10
CA VAL A 157 8.26 -16.10 -14.42
C VAL A 157 6.89 -15.52 -14.71
N ARG A 158 5.98 -15.55 -13.72
CA ARG A 158 4.64 -14.96 -13.86
C ARG A 158 4.71 -13.44 -14.01
N ALA A 159 5.58 -12.77 -13.26
CA ALA A 159 5.81 -11.33 -13.35
C ALA A 159 6.22 -10.93 -14.77
N ARG A 160 7.21 -11.65 -15.36
CA ARG A 160 7.64 -11.44 -16.76
C ARG A 160 6.52 -11.69 -17.77
N ALA A 161 5.73 -12.73 -17.58
CA ALA A 161 4.57 -13.00 -18.43
C ALA A 161 3.52 -11.89 -18.41
N LEU A 162 3.45 -11.12 -17.30
CA LEU A 162 2.60 -9.94 -17.15
C LEU A 162 3.29 -8.63 -17.56
N GLY A 163 4.53 -8.67 -18.06
CA GLY A 163 5.27 -7.50 -18.57
C GLY A 163 6.16 -6.80 -17.55
N LEU A 164 6.33 -7.34 -16.34
CA LEU A 164 7.28 -6.80 -15.37
C LEU A 164 8.71 -7.24 -15.68
N ASP A 165 9.68 -6.36 -15.41
CA ASP A 165 11.10 -6.71 -15.44
C ASP A 165 11.50 -7.37 -14.10
N ALA A 166 11.71 -8.68 -14.13
CA ALA A 166 12.10 -9.50 -12.99
C ALA A 166 13.26 -10.43 -13.38
N ALA A 167 14.34 -10.39 -12.61
CA ALA A 167 15.55 -11.21 -12.81
C ALA A 167 15.83 -12.07 -11.58
N VAL A 168 16.13 -13.35 -11.79
CA VAL A 168 16.66 -14.21 -10.73
C VAL A 168 18.18 -14.01 -10.70
N LEU A 169 18.71 -13.66 -9.54
CA LEU A 169 20.13 -13.36 -9.32
C LEU A 169 20.75 -14.42 -8.43
N GLY A 170 21.91 -14.93 -8.86
CA GLY A 170 22.79 -15.73 -8.02
C GLY A 170 23.61 -14.86 -7.06
N ARG A 171 24.43 -15.50 -6.22
CA ARG A 171 25.25 -14.81 -5.21
C ARG A 171 26.23 -13.80 -5.80
N GLU A 172 26.86 -14.14 -6.93
CA GLU A 172 27.85 -13.27 -7.59
C GLU A 172 27.21 -12.01 -8.14
N GLU A 173 26.07 -12.16 -8.83
CA GLU A 173 25.31 -11.03 -9.38
C GLU A 173 24.76 -10.14 -8.28
N LEU A 174 24.29 -10.75 -7.17
CA LEU A 174 23.78 -10.03 -6.00
C LEU A 174 24.90 -9.26 -5.30
N SER A 175 26.08 -9.85 -5.13
CA SER A 175 27.24 -9.18 -4.54
C SER A 175 27.77 -8.04 -5.42
N ALA A 176 27.64 -8.15 -6.73
CA ALA A 176 27.99 -7.06 -7.65
C ALA A 176 26.97 -5.90 -7.58
N LEU A 177 25.71 -6.20 -7.30
CA LEU A 177 24.65 -5.19 -7.16
C LEU A 177 24.70 -4.48 -5.80
N GLU A 178 25.05 -5.22 -4.73
CA GLU A 178 25.11 -4.73 -3.33
C GLU A 178 26.53 -4.96 -2.74
N PRO A 179 27.55 -4.26 -3.25
CA PRO A 179 28.95 -4.55 -2.92
C PRO A 179 29.29 -4.22 -1.45
N ASP A 180 28.57 -3.30 -0.84
CA ASP A 180 28.83 -2.84 0.52
C ASP A 180 28.03 -3.64 1.58
N THR A 181 27.26 -4.65 1.15
CA THR A 181 26.37 -5.40 2.05
C THR A 181 26.74 -6.88 2.08
N ALA A 182 27.08 -7.40 3.26
CA ALA A 182 27.29 -8.83 3.47
C ALA A 182 25.93 -9.57 3.54
N LEU A 183 25.54 -10.23 2.46
CA LEU A 183 24.27 -10.95 2.37
C LEU A 183 24.50 -12.47 2.57
N ASN A 184 23.89 -13.03 3.63
CA ASN A 184 23.89 -14.47 3.87
C ASN A 184 22.65 -15.14 3.25
N VAL A 185 22.60 -15.17 1.92
CA VAL A 185 21.50 -15.72 1.13
C VAL A 185 22.02 -16.57 -0.02
N VAL A 186 21.15 -17.41 -0.61
CA VAL A 186 21.50 -18.24 -1.77
C VAL A 186 21.33 -17.49 -3.10
N GLY A 187 20.47 -16.49 -3.11
CA GLY A 187 20.17 -15.64 -4.26
C GLY A 187 19.01 -14.70 -3.97
N ALA A 188 18.53 -14.05 -4.99
CA ALA A 188 17.41 -13.11 -4.91
C ALA A 188 16.60 -13.08 -6.22
N VAL A 189 15.39 -12.52 -6.16
CA VAL A 189 14.72 -11.99 -7.36
C VAL A 189 14.72 -10.48 -7.31
N HIS A 190 15.19 -9.85 -8.37
CA HIS A 190 15.20 -8.40 -8.53
C HIS A 190 14.01 -7.95 -9.38
N TYR A 191 13.10 -7.20 -8.79
CA TYR A 191 11.97 -6.56 -9.47
C TYR A 191 12.30 -5.10 -9.74
N ARG A 192 12.78 -4.78 -10.94
CA ARG A 192 13.28 -3.44 -11.30
C ARG A 192 12.19 -2.37 -11.41
N SER A 193 10.93 -2.79 -11.53
CA SER A 193 9.79 -1.86 -11.60
C SER A 193 9.37 -1.29 -10.26
N ASP A 194 9.88 -1.84 -9.17
CA ASP A 194 9.51 -1.45 -7.82
C ASP A 194 10.31 -0.23 -7.37
N ALA A 195 9.80 0.45 -6.36
CA ALA A 195 10.38 1.67 -5.82
C ALA A 195 10.15 1.76 -4.31
N HIS A 196 10.78 2.74 -3.67
CA HIS A 196 10.50 3.08 -2.29
C HIS A 196 10.57 4.59 -2.07
N LEU A 197 10.00 5.04 -0.95
CA LEU A 197 10.00 6.44 -0.54
C LEU A 197 10.11 6.55 0.99
N ASP A 198 10.38 7.75 1.49
CA ASP A 198 10.22 8.07 2.91
C ASP A 198 8.75 8.42 3.20
N PRO A 199 8.00 7.56 3.92
CA PRO A 199 6.58 7.79 4.18
C PRO A 199 6.33 9.05 5.03
N GLY A 200 7.20 9.31 6.01
CA GLY A 200 7.09 10.46 6.89
C GLY A 200 7.27 11.76 6.12
N LEU A 201 8.32 11.80 5.31
CA LEU A 201 8.63 12.94 4.46
C LEU A 201 7.53 13.17 3.40
N PHE A 202 7.02 12.10 2.79
CA PHE A 202 5.92 12.20 1.83
C PHE A 202 4.66 12.80 2.47
N MET A 203 4.24 12.26 3.63
CA MET A 203 3.08 12.77 4.36
C MET A 203 3.20 14.24 4.72
N GLN A 204 4.36 14.65 5.25
CA GLN A 204 4.61 16.03 5.65
C GLN A 204 4.59 16.98 4.46
N ARG A 205 5.27 16.63 3.37
CA ARG A 205 5.38 17.48 2.19
C ARG A 205 4.09 17.59 1.42
N LEU A 206 3.34 16.48 1.28
CA LEU A 206 2.03 16.49 0.65
C LEU A 206 1.06 17.37 1.45
N GLN A 207 1.02 17.22 2.78
CA GLN A 207 0.19 18.05 3.65
C GLN A 207 0.53 19.54 3.51
N ARG A 208 1.82 19.88 3.52
CA ARG A 208 2.27 21.26 3.35
C ARG A 208 1.88 21.83 1.98
N SER A 209 2.13 21.09 0.92
CA SER A 209 1.73 21.49 -0.43
C SER A 209 0.23 21.74 -0.54
N LEU A 210 -0.59 20.90 0.10
CA LEU A 210 -2.05 21.09 0.14
C LEU A 210 -2.46 22.35 0.91
N ALA A 211 -1.82 22.64 2.02
CA ALA A 211 -2.09 23.87 2.79
C ALA A 211 -1.70 25.11 1.98
N ASP A 212 -0.56 25.08 1.31
CA ASP A 212 -0.11 26.16 0.40
C ASP A 212 -1.08 26.35 -0.78
N ASP A 213 -1.71 25.28 -1.26
CA ASP A 213 -2.75 25.29 -2.31
C ASP A 213 -4.15 25.71 -1.79
N GLY A 214 -4.28 26.03 -0.50
CA GLY A 214 -5.51 26.52 0.12
C GLY A 214 -6.49 25.43 0.57
N VAL A 215 -6.02 24.21 0.82
CA VAL A 215 -6.79 23.17 1.52
C VAL A 215 -6.85 23.53 3.01
N GLU A 216 -8.06 23.58 3.57
CA GLU A 216 -8.26 23.77 5.01
C GLU A 216 -8.02 22.45 5.77
N PHE A 217 -7.35 22.55 6.95
CA PHE A 217 -7.17 21.43 7.87
C PHE A 217 -7.79 21.73 9.22
N ARG A 218 -8.50 20.74 9.78
CA ARG A 218 -9.00 20.78 11.16
C ARG A 218 -8.51 19.54 11.90
N TRP A 219 -7.66 19.78 12.85
CA TRP A 219 -7.07 18.78 13.74
C TRP A 219 -7.88 18.66 15.05
N ASP A 220 -7.60 17.63 15.84
CA ASP A 220 -8.29 17.36 17.12
C ASP A 220 -9.83 17.38 16.97
N THR A 221 -10.33 17.00 15.78
CA THR A 221 -11.75 17.11 15.42
C THR A 221 -12.30 15.74 15.00
N ARG A 222 -12.92 15.06 15.94
CA ARG A 222 -13.57 13.76 15.69
C ARG A 222 -14.92 13.97 15.01
N ILE A 223 -15.17 13.25 13.95
CA ILE A 223 -16.49 13.19 13.30
C ILE A 223 -17.28 12.01 13.88
N ASP A 224 -18.43 12.31 14.47
CA ASP A 224 -19.28 11.33 15.18
C ASP A 224 -20.48 10.91 14.34
N ALA A 225 -20.93 11.75 13.41
CA ALA A 225 -22.08 11.45 12.57
C ALA A 225 -22.01 12.12 11.19
N LEU A 226 -22.66 11.47 10.25
CA LEU A 226 -23.00 12.05 8.96
C LEU A 226 -24.41 12.63 9.04
N GLU A 227 -24.60 13.84 8.54
CA GLU A 227 -25.91 14.49 8.49
C GLU A 227 -26.49 14.36 7.09
N SER A 228 -27.71 13.87 7.01
CA SER A 228 -28.42 13.73 5.74
C SER A 228 -29.84 14.27 5.83
N ARG A 229 -30.32 14.83 4.73
CA ARG A 229 -31.70 15.31 4.58
C ARG A 229 -32.23 14.81 3.23
N ASN A 230 -33.39 14.15 3.25
CA ASN A 230 -34.02 13.58 2.05
C ASN A 230 -33.11 12.61 1.26
N GLY A 231 -32.22 11.86 1.97
CA GLY A 231 -31.29 10.93 1.32
C GLY A 231 -30.02 11.56 0.76
N GLU A 232 -29.85 12.86 0.85
CA GLU A 232 -28.64 13.57 0.47
C GLU A 232 -27.78 13.93 1.68
N LEU A 233 -26.48 13.80 1.56
CA LEU A 233 -25.53 14.19 2.60
C LEU A 233 -25.47 15.73 2.65
N THR A 234 -25.75 16.30 3.82
CA THR A 234 -25.77 17.77 4.02
C THR A 234 -24.62 18.26 4.88
N GLY A 235 -23.94 17.36 5.61
CA GLY A 235 -22.84 17.74 6.47
C GLY A 235 -22.26 16.57 7.25
N VAL A 236 -21.25 16.92 8.05
CA VAL A 236 -20.66 16.05 9.08
C VAL A 236 -20.74 16.75 10.41
N ARG A 237 -20.93 16.00 11.50
CA ARG A 237 -20.99 16.55 12.83
C ARG A 237 -19.81 16.06 13.65
N SER A 238 -19.13 16.99 14.30
CA SER A 238 -18.18 16.72 15.36
C SER A 238 -18.87 16.95 16.70
N GLY A 239 -18.76 16.01 17.63
CA GLY A 239 -19.10 16.25 19.01
C GLY A 239 -18.19 17.33 19.60
N SER A 240 -18.75 18.20 20.38
CA SER A 240 -18.02 19.19 21.16
C SER A 240 -17.15 18.53 22.21
#